data_35815180cd0f1c4f042c85f187597490
#
_entry.id   35815180cd0f1c4f042c85f187597490
#
_cell.length_a   1.000
_cell.length_b   1.000
_cell.length_c   1.000
_cell.angle_alpha   90.00
_cell.angle_beta   90.00
_cell.angle_gamma   90.00
#
_symmetry.space_group_name_H-M   'P 1'
#
loop_
_entity.id
_entity.type
_entity.pdbx_description
1 polymer ?
#
loop_
_entity_poly.entity_id
_entity_poly.type
_entity_poly.pdbx_seq_one_letter_code
_entity_poly.pdbx_strand_id
1 'polypeptide(L)'
;MLNKNIVTFIGCESEYEDAKIVLYGAPFDSTTSFRPGTRFGSAAIRNESFGLETYSPYQDKELTEYCVFDSGDLELPMGSAKKSLEMIEERCRVILKDGKVPFMIGGEHLVTLGSMRAAVEKYPNLNIIHFAADADLRDE
;
A
#
# COMPACT_ATOMS: atom_id res chain seq x y z
N MET A 1 0.68 10.46 14.27
CA MET A 1 0.47 9.02 14.53
C MET A 1 -0.66 8.53 13.63
N LEU A 2 -0.52 7.38 12.98
CA LEU A 2 -1.57 6.79 12.16
C LEU A 2 -2.50 5.94 13.05
N ASN A 3 -3.80 5.94 12.72
CA ASN A 3 -4.75 5.11 13.44
C ASN A 3 -4.74 3.68 12.89
N LYS A 4 -4.90 2.71 13.79
CA LYS A 4 -5.05 1.30 13.43
C LYS A 4 -6.39 1.07 12.73
N ASN A 5 -6.42 0.22 11.72
CA ASN A 5 -7.66 -0.17 11.07
C ASN A 5 -8.51 -1.06 11.99
N ILE A 6 -9.83 -1.02 11.82
CA ILE A 6 -10.76 -1.88 12.57
C ILE A 6 -10.67 -3.33 12.06
N VAL A 7 -10.59 -3.51 10.73
CA VAL A 7 -10.40 -4.81 10.09
C VAL A 7 -9.02 -4.83 9.44
N THR A 8 -8.06 -5.43 10.12
CA THR A 8 -6.67 -5.55 9.64
C THR A 8 -6.51 -6.76 8.72
N PHE A 9 -5.44 -6.78 7.93
CA PHE A 9 -4.96 -8.02 7.33
C PHE A 9 -4.52 -8.97 8.45
N ILE A 10 -4.79 -10.29 8.32
CA ILE A 10 -4.42 -11.29 9.33
C ILE A 10 -2.95 -11.17 9.73
N GLY A 11 -2.66 -11.15 11.02
CA GLY A 11 -1.30 -11.04 11.54
C GLY A 11 -0.66 -9.64 11.47
N CYS A 12 -1.39 -8.60 10.96
CA CYS A 12 -0.90 -7.22 10.85
C CYS A 12 -1.48 -6.32 11.96
N GLU A 13 -1.35 -6.74 13.20
CA GLU A 13 -2.02 -6.14 14.35
C GLU A 13 -1.07 -5.41 15.31
N SER A 14 0.20 -5.25 14.95
CA SER A 14 1.19 -4.54 15.77
C SER A 14 0.75 -3.11 16.05
N GLU A 15 1.25 -2.52 17.11
CA GLU A 15 1.08 -1.09 17.34
C GLU A 15 2.03 -0.29 16.44
N TYR A 16 1.66 0.96 16.10
CA TYR A 16 2.43 1.76 15.15
C TYR A 16 3.88 1.99 15.59
N GLU A 17 4.09 2.19 16.89
CA GLU A 17 5.39 2.43 17.49
C GLU A 17 6.36 1.26 17.27
N ASP A 18 5.86 0.04 17.40
CA ASP A 18 6.63 -1.19 17.27
C ASP A 18 6.77 -1.68 15.84
N ALA A 19 5.94 -1.16 14.95
CA ALA A 19 5.88 -1.62 13.57
C ALA A 19 7.14 -1.27 12.77
N LYS A 20 7.61 -2.22 11.99
CA LYS A 20 8.67 -2.04 10.98
C LYS A 20 8.08 -1.79 9.60
N ILE A 21 6.91 -2.35 9.34
CA ILE A 21 6.19 -2.27 8.07
C ILE A 21 4.82 -1.65 8.35
N VAL A 22 4.38 -0.73 7.51
CA VAL A 22 3.05 -0.12 7.57
C VAL A 22 2.29 -0.48 6.30
N LEU A 23 1.25 -1.31 6.47
CA LEU A 23 0.30 -1.64 5.43
C LEU A 23 -0.74 -0.53 5.31
N TYR A 24 -1.06 -0.09 4.10
CA TYR A 24 -2.15 0.84 3.83
C TYR A 24 -2.78 0.63 2.46
N GLY A 25 -4.04 0.97 2.33
CA GLY A 25 -4.76 0.88 1.07
C GLY A 25 -4.84 2.21 0.34
N ALA A 26 -4.76 2.15 -1.00
CA ALA A 26 -4.99 3.28 -1.89
C ALA A 26 -6.17 2.97 -2.84
N PRO A 27 -7.42 3.05 -2.36
CA PRO A 27 -8.63 2.60 -3.07
C PRO A 27 -9.04 3.61 -4.14
N PHE A 28 -8.30 3.66 -5.26
CA PHE A 28 -8.54 4.58 -6.36
C PHE A 28 -8.64 3.83 -7.70
N ASP A 29 -9.64 4.18 -8.53
CA ASP A 29 -9.85 3.60 -9.86
C ASP A 29 -10.57 4.56 -10.82
N SER A 30 -10.47 5.87 -10.57
CA SER A 30 -11.21 6.87 -11.33
C SER A 30 -10.61 7.15 -12.71
N THR A 31 -9.44 6.61 -13.03
CA THR A 31 -8.77 6.77 -14.34
C THR A 31 -8.58 5.44 -15.08
N THR A 32 -9.22 4.37 -14.62
CA THR A 32 -9.20 3.08 -15.31
C THR A 32 -9.83 3.20 -16.71
N SER A 33 -9.18 2.61 -17.69
CA SER A 33 -9.68 2.57 -19.09
C SER A 33 -10.79 1.54 -19.30
N PHE A 34 -10.89 0.53 -18.41
CA PHE A 34 -11.85 -0.55 -18.53
C PHE A 34 -12.26 -1.12 -17.17
N ARG A 35 -13.56 -1.18 -16.92
CA ARG A 35 -14.20 -1.79 -15.74
C ARG A 35 -13.62 -1.29 -14.40
N PRO A 36 -14.13 -0.21 -13.82
CA PRO A 36 -13.76 0.21 -12.46
C PRO A 36 -14.14 -0.87 -11.44
N GLY A 37 -13.53 -0.85 -10.27
CA GLY A 37 -13.76 -1.80 -9.18
C GLY A 37 -12.50 -2.14 -8.39
N THR A 38 -11.32 -1.80 -8.91
CA THR A 38 -10.05 -2.06 -8.21
C THR A 38 -9.93 -1.29 -6.89
N ARG A 39 -10.71 -0.22 -6.69
CA ARG A 39 -10.83 0.48 -5.40
C ARG A 39 -11.32 -0.40 -4.24
N PHE A 40 -11.98 -1.51 -4.54
CA PHE A 40 -12.45 -2.46 -3.53
C PHE A 40 -11.40 -3.53 -3.17
N GLY A 41 -10.28 -3.56 -3.89
CA GLY A 41 -9.25 -4.59 -3.78
C GLY A 41 -8.63 -4.67 -2.39
N SER A 42 -8.26 -3.54 -1.79
CA SER A 42 -7.64 -3.50 -0.46
C SER A 42 -8.55 -4.05 0.63
N ALA A 43 -9.84 -3.69 0.61
CA ALA A 43 -10.83 -4.22 1.55
C ALA A 43 -11.09 -5.71 1.32
N ALA A 44 -11.22 -6.14 0.05
CA ALA A 44 -11.40 -7.54 -0.28
C ALA A 44 -10.22 -8.40 0.17
N ILE A 45 -8.99 -7.97 -0.08
CA ILE A 45 -7.77 -8.66 0.35
C ILE A 45 -7.72 -8.83 1.87
N ARG A 46 -8.08 -7.80 2.65
CA ARG A 46 -8.14 -7.90 4.11
C ARG A 46 -9.19 -8.92 4.56
N ASN A 47 -10.39 -8.86 4.00
CA ASN A 47 -11.44 -9.79 4.36
C ASN A 47 -11.06 -11.26 4.05
N GLU A 48 -10.51 -11.50 2.87
CA GLU A 48 -10.10 -12.85 2.46
C GLU A 48 -8.86 -13.33 3.22
N SER A 49 -8.06 -12.44 3.80
CA SER A 49 -6.87 -12.82 4.56
C SER A 49 -7.18 -13.69 5.78
N PHE A 50 -8.36 -13.58 6.36
CA PHE A 50 -8.77 -14.41 7.50
C PHE A 50 -8.96 -15.90 7.15
N GLY A 51 -8.99 -16.24 5.87
CA GLY A 51 -8.93 -17.62 5.38
C GLY A 51 -7.51 -18.16 5.18
N LEU A 52 -6.48 -17.38 5.48
CA LEU A 52 -5.07 -17.76 5.29
C LEU A 52 -4.42 -18.17 6.61
N GLU A 53 -3.30 -18.90 6.49
CA GLU A 53 -2.37 -19.15 7.58
C GLU A 53 -1.34 -18.02 7.65
N THR A 54 -0.95 -17.63 8.85
CA THR A 54 0.11 -16.61 9.07
C THR A 54 1.52 -17.18 8.87
N TYR A 55 1.65 -18.50 8.95
CA TYR A 55 2.91 -19.20 8.70
C TYR A 55 3.12 -19.57 7.23
N SER A 56 4.29 -19.25 6.71
CA SER A 56 4.72 -19.63 5.38
C SER A 56 5.68 -20.84 5.40
N PRO A 57 5.24 -22.04 4.98
CA PRO A 57 6.10 -23.22 4.96
C PRO A 57 7.24 -23.11 3.93
N TYR A 58 7.08 -22.28 2.89
CA TYR A 58 8.12 -22.06 1.88
C TYR A 58 9.28 -21.22 2.40
N GLN A 59 9.01 -20.32 3.35
CA GLN A 59 10.00 -19.42 3.91
C GLN A 59 10.40 -19.81 5.34
N ASP A 60 9.68 -20.78 5.94
CA ASP A 60 9.82 -21.14 7.36
C ASP A 60 9.74 -19.90 8.27
N LYS A 61 8.66 -19.12 8.10
CA LYS A 61 8.48 -17.81 8.76
C LYS A 61 7.05 -17.58 9.16
N GLU A 62 6.89 -16.94 10.32
CA GLU A 62 5.62 -16.51 10.86
C GLU A 62 5.42 -15.00 10.64
N LEU A 63 4.29 -14.59 10.03
CA LEU A 63 4.01 -13.20 9.68
C LEU A 63 3.99 -12.29 10.92
N THR A 64 3.48 -12.77 12.05
CA THR A 64 3.38 -12.00 13.29
C THR A 64 4.74 -11.55 13.86
N GLU A 65 5.84 -12.22 13.47
CA GLU A 65 7.20 -11.85 13.88
C GLU A 65 7.71 -10.57 13.20
N TYR A 66 7.05 -10.13 12.10
CA TYR A 66 7.51 -8.99 11.30
C TYR A 66 7.00 -7.64 11.78
N CYS A 67 6.16 -7.59 12.82
CA CYS A 67 5.64 -6.35 13.38
C CYS A 67 5.04 -5.44 12.29
N VAL A 68 3.97 -5.90 11.65
CA VAL A 68 3.23 -5.13 10.63
C VAL A 68 2.06 -4.40 11.28
N PHE A 69 1.96 -3.10 11.01
CA PHE A 69 0.82 -2.27 11.38
C PHE A 69 -0.06 -2.02 10.17
N ASP A 70 -1.35 -2.33 10.25
CA ASP A 70 -2.32 -2.01 9.20
C ASP A 70 -3.07 -0.72 9.53
N SER A 71 -2.79 0.34 8.77
CA SER A 71 -3.41 1.66 8.94
C SER A 71 -4.72 1.84 8.16
N GLY A 72 -5.22 0.79 7.53
CA GLY A 72 -6.43 0.87 6.72
C GLY A 72 -6.27 1.60 5.40
N ASP A 73 -7.40 1.95 4.81
CA ASP A 73 -7.47 2.63 3.52
C ASP A 73 -7.41 4.15 3.66
N LEU A 74 -6.82 4.80 2.67
CA LEU A 74 -6.92 6.25 2.50
C LEU A 74 -8.33 6.64 2.03
N GLU A 75 -8.85 7.73 2.57
CA GLU A 75 -10.10 8.34 2.09
C GLU A 75 -9.80 9.21 0.85
N LEU A 76 -9.69 8.58 -0.32
CA LEU A 76 -9.31 9.25 -1.56
C LEU A 76 -10.50 9.89 -2.26
N PRO A 77 -10.39 11.16 -2.74
CA PRO A 77 -11.47 11.82 -3.47
C PRO A 77 -11.67 11.22 -4.86
N MET A 78 -12.89 10.81 -5.18
CA MET A 78 -13.25 10.19 -6.47
C MET A 78 -13.06 11.12 -7.68
N GLY A 79 -13.14 12.43 -7.50
CA GLY A 79 -13.14 13.40 -8.61
C GLY A 79 -11.80 14.04 -8.94
N SER A 80 -10.70 13.65 -8.27
CA SER A 80 -9.40 14.30 -8.45
C SER A 80 -8.24 13.33 -8.29
N ALA A 81 -7.74 12.82 -9.42
CA ALA A 81 -6.53 12.00 -9.46
C ALA A 81 -5.34 12.73 -8.83
N LYS A 82 -5.16 14.02 -9.12
CA LYS A 82 -4.08 14.82 -8.56
C LYS A 82 -4.11 14.82 -7.01
N LYS A 83 -5.26 15.14 -6.42
CA LYS A 83 -5.40 15.17 -4.96
C LYS A 83 -5.23 13.79 -4.34
N SER A 84 -5.72 12.74 -5.00
CA SER A 84 -5.53 11.36 -4.54
C SER A 84 -4.04 10.98 -4.53
N LEU A 85 -3.29 11.32 -5.57
CA LEU A 85 -1.86 11.08 -5.62
C LEU A 85 -1.10 11.87 -4.54
N GLU A 86 -1.45 13.12 -4.29
CA GLU A 86 -0.86 13.94 -3.22
C GLU A 86 -1.09 13.30 -1.83
N MET A 87 -2.28 12.75 -1.58
CA MET A 87 -2.59 12.06 -0.33
C MET A 87 -1.83 10.73 -0.17
N ILE A 88 -1.67 9.98 -1.25
CA ILE A 88 -0.87 8.74 -1.26
C ILE A 88 0.61 9.06 -1.00
N GLU A 89 1.14 10.07 -1.68
CA GLU A 89 2.50 10.57 -1.52
C GLU A 89 2.77 10.97 -0.07
N GLU A 90 1.86 11.76 0.53
CA GLU A 90 2.00 12.20 1.92
C GLU A 90 1.94 11.03 2.91
N ARG A 91 1.06 10.04 2.71
CA ARG A 91 1.02 8.84 3.53
C ARG A 91 2.35 8.08 3.47
N CYS A 92 2.87 7.87 2.27
CA CYS A 92 4.15 7.20 2.07
C CYS A 92 5.30 7.99 2.70
N ARG A 93 5.33 9.31 2.52
CA ARG A 93 6.34 10.21 3.11
C ARG A 93 6.36 10.13 4.64
N VAL A 94 5.21 10.16 5.30
CA VAL A 94 5.10 10.01 6.77
C VAL A 94 5.71 8.68 7.23
N ILE A 95 5.32 7.57 6.60
CA ILE A 95 5.82 6.23 6.94
C ILE A 95 7.34 6.16 6.77
N LEU A 96 7.85 6.66 5.65
CA LEU A 96 9.28 6.69 5.37
C LEU A 96 10.05 7.58 6.34
N LYS A 97 9.50 8.74 6.73
CA LYS A 97 10.10 9.67 7.71
C LYS A 97 10.26 9.02 9.08
N ASP A 98 9.30 8.20 9.48
CA ASP A 98 9.34 7.46 10.74
C ASP A 98 10.25 6.21 10.68
N GLY A 99 11.00 6.04 9.59
CA GLY A 99 11.96 4.95 9.42
C GLY A 99 11.33 3.59 9.12
N LYS A 100 10.05 3.56 8.78
CA LYS A 100 9.29 2.34 8.51
C LYS A 100 9.21 2.06 7.01
N VAL A 101 8.86 0.83 6.65
CA VAL A 101 8.68 0.38 5.27
C VAL A 101 7.21 0.54 4.88
N PRO A 102 6.86 1.36 3.87
CA PRO A 102 5.50 1.43 3.36
C PRO A 102 5.17 0.20 2.51
N PHE A 103 4.02 -0.41 2.77
CA PHE A 103 3.46 -1.49 1.97
C PHE A 103 2.06 -1.08 1.51
N MET A 104 1.91 -0.71 0.23
CA MET A 104 0.65 -0.24 -0.32
C MET A 104 -0.10 -1.35 -1.03
N ILE A 105 -1.40 -1.50 -0.71
CA ILE A 105 -2.35 -2.25 -1.54
C ILE A 105 -3.11 -1.24 -2.39
N GLY A 106 -2.93 -1.32 -3.70
CA GLY A 106 -3.59 -0.41 -4.63
C GLY A 106 -5.04 -0.75 -4.86
N GLY A 107 -5.60 0.14 -5.54
CA GLY A 107 -6.50 0.31 -6.61
C GLY A 107 -5.84 0.09 -7.98
N GLU A 108 -5.97 1.06 -8.85
CA GLU A 108 -5.36 1.01 -10.18
C GLU A 108 -3.86 1.35 -10.18
N HIS A 109 -3.19 1.10 -11.29
CA HIS A 109 -1.74 1.28 -11.42
C HIS A 109 -1.26 2.71 -11.11
N LEU A 110 -2.05 3.73 -11.44
CA LEU A 110 -1.69 5.13 -11.20
C LEU A 110 -1.32 5.44 -9.74
N VAL A 111 -1.89 4.71 -8.75
CA VAL A 111 -1.60 4.97 -7.32
C VAL A 111 -0.13 4.78 -6.97
N THR A 112 0.59 3.94 -7.74
CA THR A 112 2.03 3.71 -7.56
C THR A 112 2.83 5.00 -7.69
N LEU A 113 2.42 5.92 -8.56
CA LEU A 113 3.11 7.20 -8.77
C LEU A 113 3.18 8.04 -7.49
N GLY A 114 2.12 8.04 -6.67
CA GLY A 114 2.12 8.76 -5.40
C GLY A 114 3.19 8.24 -4.44
N SER A 115 3.25 6.92 -4.24
CA SER A 115 4.26 6.29 -3.39
C SER A 115 5.68 6.45 -3.93
N MET A 116 5.85 6.35 -5.24
CA MET A 116 7.16 6.51 -5.88
C MET A 116 7.74 7.90 -5.70
N ARG A 117 6.92 8.96 -5.78
CA ARG A 117 7.36 10.34 -5.54
C ARG A 117 7.98 10.49 -4.14
N ALA A 118 7.31 10.01 -3.11
CA ALA A 118 7.83 10.03 -1.75
C ALA A 118 9.09 9.16 -1.58
N ALA A 119 9.13 7.99 -2.23
CA ALA A 119 10.27 7.09 -2.14
C ALA A 119 11.54 7.68 -2.78
N VAL A 120 11.42 8.34 -3.94
CA VAL A 120 12.55 8.99 -4.62
C VAL A 120 13.09 10.17 -3.83
N GLU A 121 12.25 10.93 -3.11
CA GLU A 121 12.72 11.99 -2.21
C GLU A 121 13.66 11.46 -1.12
N LYS A 122 13.35 10.27 -0.56
CA LYS A 122 14.17 9.66 0.48
C LYS A 122 15.38 8.89 -0.07
N TYR A 123 15.22 8.27 -1.24
CA TYR A 123 16.21 7.39 -1.88
C TYR A 123 16.51 7.87 -3.31
N PRO A 124 17.38 8.87 -3.52
CA PRO A 124 17.63 9.46 -4.84
C PRO A 124 18.14 8.48 -5.90
N ASN A 125 18.74 7.37 -5.48
CA ASN A 125 19.24 6.30 -6.36
C ASN A 125 18.36 5.06 -6.34
N LEU A 126 17.03 5.24 -6.15
CA LEU A 126 16.08 4.15 -6.10
C LEU A 126 16.04 3.38 -7.42
N ASN A 127 16.16 2.05 -7.34
CA ASN A 127 15.88 1.16 -8.45
C ASN A 127 14.47 0.57 -8.28
N ILE A 128 13.74 0.42 -9.38
CA ILE A 128 12.39 -0.12 -9.40
C ILE A 128 12.42 -1.47 -10.07
N ILE A 129 11.83 -2.47 -9.43
CA ILE A 129 11.53 -3.77 -10.04
C ILE A 129 10.02 -3.81 -10.27
N HIS A 130 9.62 -3.96 -11.54
CA HIS A 130 8.23 -3.98 -11.95
C HIS A 130 7.87 -5.37 -12.49
N PHE A 131 6.86 -6.00 -11.87
CA PHE A 131 6.30 -7.28 -12.32
C PHE A 131 4.90 -7.01 -12.88
N ALA A 132 4.77 -7.00 -14.19
CA ALA A 132 3.50 -6.78 -14.89
C ALA A 132 3.51 -7.46 -16.25
N ALA A 133 2.34 -7.50 -16.91
CA ALA A 133 2.22 -8.01 -18.29
C ALA A 133 2.78 -7.00 -19.30
N ASP A 134 2.68 -5.70 -18.99
CA ASP A 134 3.11 -4.59 -19.83
C ASP A 134 4.25 -3.82 -19.17
N ALA A 135 5.12 -3.23 -19.97
CA ALA A 135 6.24 -2.44 -19.45
C ALA A 135 5.80 -1.06 -18.91
N ASP A 136 4.64 -0.57 -19.33
CA ASP A 136 4.06 0.75 -18.98
C ASP A 136 5.02 1.93 -19.22
N LEU A 137 5.92 1.78 -20.18
CA LEU A 137 6.87 2.80 -20.58
C LEU A 137 6.30 3.60 -21.75
N ARG A 138 6.37 4.92 -21.64
CA ARG A 138 6.06 5.87 -22.72
C ARG A 138 7.19 6.85 -22.87
N ASP A 139 7.41 7.30 -24.11
CA ASP A 139 8.42 8.33 -24.43
C ASP A 139 7.86 9.75 -24.22
N GLU A 140 6.56 9.89 -23.92
CA GLU A 140 5.84 11.16 -23.75
C GLU A 140 5.02 11.15 -22.44
#